data_94d12be0cf53bd07ecc40460b829b3b2
#
_entry.id   94d12be0cf53bd07ecc40460b829b3b2
#
_cell.length_a   1.000
_cell.length_b   1.000
_cell.length_c   1.000
_cell.angle_alpha   90.00
_cell.angle_beta   90.00
_cell.angle_gamma   90.00
#
_symmetry.space_group_name_H-M   'P 1'
#
loop_
_entity.id
_entity.type
_entity.pdbx_description
1 polymer ?
#
loop_
_entity_poly.entity_id
_entity_poly.type
_entity_poly.pdbx_seq_one_letter_code
_entity_poly.pdbx_strand_id
1 'polypeptide(L)'
;LQADGIRVEHTTFRGEADAENSGEHRPREVAFGTSLTDDAFRRDFSVNAMYADLSTGEVTDPAGGMTDLERHVLRTPSADPDEILRSDALRVLRLVRFACELGFTIDEATWTAAKRNASKLNDIVPERRREELVKILLCDARYPKLGREEQRSPVRALRLIDELDVWDALVPEFNLARGMEQRADQHRYDVLEHSFRACAA
;
A
#
# COMPACT_ATOMS: atom_id res chain seq x y z
N LEU A 1 16.26 -11.70 -14.19
CA LEU A 1 16.40 -13.01 -14.80
C LEU A 1 15.10 -13.40 -15.49
N GLN A 2 15.22 -14.14 -16.60
CA GLN A 2 14.06 -14.70 -17.30
C GLN A 2 14.33 -16.20 -17.50
N ALA A 3 13.43 -17.04 -16.99
CA ALA A 3 13.48 -18.49 -17.16
C ALA A 3 12.11 -18.98 -17.63
N ASP A 4 12.06 -19.74 -18.71
CA ASP A 4 10.83 -20.34 -19.28
C ASP A 4 9.67 -19.35 -19.51
N GLY A 5 9.99 -18.11 -19.93
CA GLY A 5 9.00 -17.05 -20.11
C GLY A 5 8.54 -16.36 -18.82
N ILE A 6 9.01 -16.79 -17.66
CA ILE A 6 8.71 -16.19 -16.36
C ILE A 6 9.79 -15.16 -16.04
N ARG A 7 9.36 -13.94 -15.70
CA ARG A 7 10.26 -12.90 -15.21
C ARG A 7 10.52 -13.11 -13.72
N VAL A 8 11.78 -13.36 -13.36
CA VAL A 8 12.20 -13.52 -11.96
C VAL A 8 13.02 -12.29 -11.56
N GLU A 9 12.60 -11.63 -10.50
CA GLU A 9 13.38 -10.58 -9.85
C GLU A 9 14.27 -11.25 -8.78
N HIS A 10 15.57 -10.99 -8.89
CA HIS A 10 16.56 -11.47 -7.94
C HIS A 10 17.12 -10.28 -7.15
N THR A 11 17.07 -10.36 -5.84
CA THR A 11 17.69 -9.40 -4.94
C THR A 11 18.33 -10.13 -3.76
N THR A 12 19.34 -9.52 -3.17
CA THR A 12 19.93 -9.99 -1.92
C THR A 12 19.12 -9.45 -0.72
N PHE A 13 19.21 -10.13 0.42
CA PHE A 13 18.70 -9.56 1.67
C PHE A 13 19.44 -8.25 1.96
N ARG A 14 18.68 -7.23 2.37
CA ARG A 14 19.24 -5.94 2.77
C ARG A 14 19.16 -5.85 4.29
N GLY A 15 20.27 -5.48 4.95
CA GLY A 15 20.29 -5.12 6.36
C GLY A 15 19.92 -3.65 6.54
N GLU A 16 19.75 -3.24 7.79
CA GLU A 16 19.66 -1.83 8.14
C GLU A 16 21.01 -1.17 7.85
N ALA A 17 21.07 -0.31 6.85
CA ALA A 17 22.03 0.76 6.78
C ALA A 17 21.29 2.00 7.27
N ASP A 18 21.87 2.67 8.25
CA ASP A 18 21.33 3.85 8.92
C ASP A 18 20.61 4.78 7.95
N ALA A 19 19.29 4.82 8.05
CA ALA A 19 18.42 5.74 7.33
C ALA A 19 18.40 7.11 8.04
N GLU A 20 19.51 7.51 8.67
CA GLU A 20 19.65 8.84 9.22
C GLU A 20 20.03 9.84 8.13
N ASN A 21 19.08 10.72 7.86
CA ASN A 21 19.25 12.03 7.24
C ASN A 21 19.80 12.11 5.81
N SER A 22 19.01 11.74 4.84
CA SER A 22 19.04 12.51 3.60
C SER A 22 17.70 12.37 2.87
N GLY A 23 17.07 13.48 2.51
CA GLY A 23 15.87 13.55 1.67
C GLY A 23 16.09 13.02 0.24
N GLU A 24 17.13 12.25 0.00
CA GLU A 24 17.41 11.55 -1.24
C GLU A 24 17.07 10.07 -1.07
N HIS A 25 16.07 9.61 -1.80
CA HIS A 25 15.54 8.24 -1.82
C HIS A 25 16.50 7.16 -2.35
N ARG A 26 17.81 7.37 -2.24
CA ARG A 26 18.85 6.37 -2.50
C ARG A 26 19.69 6.20 -1.26
N PRO A 27 19.69 5.02 -0.63
CA PRO A 27 20.65 4.72 0.43
C PRO A 27 22.05 4.86 -0.15
N ARG A 28 22.88 5.69 0.44
CA ARG A 28 24.31 5.87 0.05
C ARG A 28 25.13 4.63 0.23
N GLU A 29 24.74 3.77 1.16
CA GLU A 29 25.32 2.45 1.38
C GLU A 29 24.20 1.44 1.58
N VAL A 30 24.22 0.35 0.81
CA VAL A 30 23.34 -0.79 1.02
C VAL A 30 24.12 -1.79 1.85
N ALA A 31 23.83 -1.86 3.16
CA ALA A 31 24.28 -2.98 3.96
C ALA A 31 23.53 -4.23 3.48
N PHE A 32 24.28 -5.21 3.00
CA PHE A 32 23.70 -6.51 2.67
C PHE A 32 23.52 -7.28 3.98
N GLY A 33 22.27 -7.45 4.38
CA GLY A 33 21.93 -8.28 5.53
C GLY A 33 22.12 -9.75 5.22
N THR A 34 22.49 -10.49 6.23
CA THR A 34 22.60 -11.96 6.20
C THR A 34 21.37 -12.63 6.82
N SER A 35 20.50 -11.86 7.46
CA SER A 35 19.34 -12.34 8.17
C SER A 35 18.06 -12.15 7.36
N LEU A 36 17.37 -13.25 7.11
CA LEU A 36 16.03 -13.27 6.53
C LEU A 36 15.02 -12.55 7.45
N THR A 37 15.21 -12.65 8.76
CA THR A 37 14.36 -11.99 9.75
C THR A 37 14.45 -10.48 9.64
N ASP A 38 15.67 -9.93 9.52
CA ASP A 38 15.84 -8.47 9.37
C ASP A 38 15.20 -7.97 8.08
N ASP A 39 15.33 -8.74 6.98
CA ASP A 39 14.64 -8.40 5.72
C ASP A 39 13.11 -8.41 5.88
N ALA A 40 12.55 -9.36 6.64
CA ALA A 40 11.13 -9.46 6.89
C ALA A 40 10.58 -8.22 7.61
N PHE A 41 11.24 -7.81 8.70
CA PHE A 41 10.75 -6.72 9.55
C PHE A 41 10.90 -5.32 8.92
N ARG A 42 11.70 -5.14 7.88
CA ARG A 42 11.77 -3.88 7.13
C ARG A 42 10.82 -3.81 5.93
N ARG A 43 10.11 -4.89 5.60
CA ARG A 43 9.10 -4.90 4.52
C ARG A 43 7.88 -4.06 4.89
N ASP A 44 7.03 -3.82 3.91
CA ASP A 44 5.83 -2.99 4.09
C ASP A 44 4.76 -3.70 4.95
N PHE A 45 4.44 -4.97 4.62
CA PHE A 45 3.36 -5.71 5.29
C PHE A 45 3.79 -7.14 5.61
N SER A 46 3.23 -7.69 6.71
CA SER A 46 3.50 -9.06 7.17
C SER A 46 3.23 -10.11 6.09
N VAL A 47 2.13 -9.95 5.33
CA VAL A 47 1.76 -10.84 4.22
C VAL A 47 2.76 -10.82 3.06
N ASN A 48 3.61 -9.80 2.98
CA ASN A 48 4.70 -9.67 2.00
C ASN A 48 6.07 -10.06 2.59
N ALA A 49 6.10 -10.49 3.87
CA ALA A 49 7.31 -10.79 4.62
C ALA A 49 7.48 -12.30 4.91
N MET A 50 6.89 -13.13 4.07
CA MET A 50 7.04 -14.59 4.08
C MET A 50 8.01 -15.04 3.00
N TYR A 51 8.71 -16.13 3.24
CA TYR A 51 9.73 -16.68 2.35
C TYR A 51 9.51 -18.17 2.17
N ALA A 52 9.66 -18.65 0.95
CA ALA A 52 9.61 -20.06 0.63
C ALA A 52 10.97 -20.53 0.10
N ASP A 53 11.49 -21.61 0.66
CA ASP A 53 12.63 -22.32 0.09
C ASP A 53 12.14 -23.11 -1.13
N LEU A 54 12.70 -22.78 -2.30
CA LEU A 54 12.28 -23.38 -3.55
C LEU A 54 12.69 -24.86 -3.68
N SER A 55 13.67 -25.31 -2.89
CA SER A 55 14.17 -26.69 -2.93
C SER A 55 13.36 -27.63 -2.03
N THR A 56 12.90 -27.12 -0.88
CA THR A 56 12.17 -27.91 0.13
C THR A 56 10.67 -27.62 0.15
N GLY A 57 10.26 -26.43 -0.34
CA GLY A 57 8.90 -25.92 -0.21
C GLY A 57 8.58 -25.40 1.20
N GLU A 58 9.57 -25.38 2.11
CA GLU A 58 9.37 -24.89 3.48
C GLU A 58 9.12 -23.40 3.47
N VAL A 59 8.13 -22.94 4.26
CA VAL A 59 7.79 -21.52 4.41
C VAL A 59 8.30 -21.01 5.76
N THR A 60 9.10 -19.95 5.71
CA THR A 60 9.56 -19.21 6.88
C THR A 60 8.76 -17.91 7.00
N ASP A 61 8.12 -17.70 8.15
CA ASP A 61 7.23 -16.56 8.41
C ASP A 61 7.60 -15.85 9.72
N PRO A 62 8.61 -14.97 9.73
CA PRO A 62 9.06 -14.29 10.93
C PRO A 62 8.06 -13.27 11.48
N ALA A 63 7.20 -12.72 10.60
CA ALA A 63 6.31 -11.60 10.90
C ALA A 63 4.84 -12.02 11.16
N GLY A 64 4.52 -13.31 11.08
CA GLY A 64 3.15 -13.82 11.25
C GLY A 64 2.24 -13.53 10.06
N GLY A 65 2.79 -13.42 8.87
CA GLY A 65 2.06 -13.12 7.63
C GLY A 65 1.05 -14.19 7.24
N MET A 66 1.33 -15.48 7.54
CA MET A 66 0.38 -16.59 7.32
C MET A 66 -0.92 -16.38 8.09
N THR A 67 -0.80 -16.04 9.38
CA THR A 67 -1.97 -15.76 10.22
C THR A 67 -2.74 -14.53 9.73
N ASP A 68 -2.06 -13.47 9.33
CA ASP A 68 -2.68 -12.26 8.79
C ASP A 68 -3.36 -12.54 7.44
N LEU A 69 -2.77 -13.39 6.61
CA LEU A 69 -3.36 -13.85 5.34
C LEU A 69 -4.67 -14.63 5.58
N GLU A 70 -4.67 -15.57 6.52
CA GLU A 70 -5.86 -16.36 6.89
C GLU A 70 -6.98 -15.49 7.46
N ARG A 71 -6.64 -14.45 8.22
CA ARG A 71 -7.58 -13.51 8.83
C ARG A 71 -8.02 -12.40 7.88
N HIS A 72 -7.44 -12.31 6.69
CA HIS A 72 -7.64 -11.22 5.74
C HIS A 72 -7.33 -9.83 6.37
N VAL A 73 -6.21 -9.73 7.09
CA VAL A 73 -5.76 -8.50 7.74
C VAL A 73 -4.47 -8.01 7.09
N LEU A 74 -4.39 -6.71 6.87
CA LEU A 74 -3.18 -6.04 6.38
C LEU A 74 -2.53 -5.26 7.53
N ARG A 75 -1.35 -5.71 7.96
CA ARG A 75 -0.60 -5.18 9.09
C ARG A 75 0.87 -5.01 8.71
N THR A 76 1.54 -4.00 9.27
CA THR A 76 3.00 -3.90 9.17
C THR A 76 3.68 -5.05 9.92
N PRO A 77 4.86 -5.52 9.50
CA PRO A 77 5.55 -6.62 10.17
C PRO A 77 6.10 -6.23 11.54
N SER A 78 6.42 -4.96 11.77
CA SER A 78 6.98 -4.44 13.02
C SER A 78 5.89 -4.11 14.05
N ALA A 79 6.26 -4.20 15.34
CA ALA A 79 5.43 -3.72 16.44
C ALA A 79 5.29 -2.18 16.46
N ASP A 80 6.18 -1.46 15.77
CA ASP A 80 6.09 -0.02 15.53
C ASP A 80 5.72 0.25 14.06
N PRO A 81 4.42 0.40 13.74
CA PRO A 81 3.97 0.73 12.40
C PRO A 81 4.46 2.08 11.88
N ASP A 82 4.70 3.04 12.79
CA ASP A 82 5.18 4.37 12.41
C ASP A 82 6.58 4.33 11.78
N GLU A 83 7.47 3.50 12.31
CA GLU A 83 8.81 3.31 11.77
C GLU A 83 8.75 2.84 10.31
N ILE A 84 7.94 1.80 10.07
CA ILE A 84 7.78 1.21 8.74
C ILE A 84 7.21 2.22 7.74
N LEU A 85 6.14 2.93 8.11
CA LEU A 85 5.48 3.88 7.22
C LEU A 85 6.27 5.17 7.03
N ARG A 86 7.07 5.56 8.02
CA ARG A 86 7.95 6.71 7.95
C ARG A 86 9.17 6.48 7.07
N SER A 87 9.70 5.27 7.02
CA SER A 87 10.89 4.92 6.22
C SER A 87 10.65 5.04 4.70
N ASP A 88 9.42 4.83 4.23
CA ASP A 88 8.97 5.15 2.87
C ASP A 88 7.48 5.51 2.90
N ALA A 89 7.17 6.80 2.80
CA ALA A 89 5.80 7.30 2.87
C ALA A 89 4.90 6.75 1.74
N LEU A 90 5.47 6.26 0.63
CA LEU A 90 4.69 5.60 -0.42
C LEU A 90 3.96 4.35 0.11
N ARG A 91 4.44 3.75 1.22
CA ARG A 91 3.80 2.63 1.89
C ARG A 91 2.38 2.95 2.37
N VAL A 92 2.06 4.23 2.63
CA VAL A 92 0.70 4.68 2.93
C VAL A 92 -0.25 4.43 1.75
N LEU A 93 0.15 4.78 0.53
CA LEU A 93 -0.64 4.46 -0.68
C LEU A 93 -0.66 2.96 -0.97
N ARG A 94 0.46 2.27 -0.76
CA ARG A 94 0.55 0.82 -0.91
C ARG A 94 -0.40 0.09 0.05
N LEU A 95 -0.58 0.60 1.29
CA LEU A 95 -1.54 0.08 2.25
C LEU A 95 -2.96 0.10 1.68
N VAL A 96 -3.39 1.25 1.15
CA VAL A 96 -4.71 1.39 0.49
C VAL A 96 -4.82 0.42 -0.68
N ARG A 97 -3.79 0.36 -1.53
CA ARG A 97 -3.78 -0.52 -2.69
C ARG A 97 -3.95 -1.98 -2.31
N PHE A 98 -3.10 -2.51 -1.42
CA PHE A 98 -3.17 -3.92 -1.03
C PHE A 98 -4.46 -4.26 -0.28
N ALA A 99 -4.96 -3.35 0.57
CA ALA A 99 -6.24 -3.56 1.22
C ALA A 99 -7.39 -3.76 0.21
N CYS A 100 -7.37 -3.01 -0.90
CA CYS A 100 -8.40 -3.10 -1.92
C CYS A 100 -8.11 -4.19 -2.98
N GLU A 101 -6.85 -4.43 -3.36
CA GLU A 101 -6.49 -5.53 -4.26
C GLU A 101 -6.87 -6.91 -3.68
N LEU A 102 -6.65 -7.10 -2.38
CA LEU A 102 -6.87 -8.36 -1.68
C LEU A 102 -8.23 -8.44 -1.00
N GLY A 103 -8.93 -7.31 -0.82
CA GLY A 103 -10.18 -7.25 -0.04
C GLY A 103 -9.95 -7.37 1.47
N PHE A 104 -8.75 -7.05 1.97
CA PHE A 104 -8.37 -7.21 3.36
C PHE A 104 -8.80 -6.00 4.20
N THR A 105 -9.04 -6.24 5.49
CA THR A 105 -9.17 -5.18 6.49
C THR A 105 -7.79 -4.66 6.87
N ILE A 106 -7.72 -3.39 7.28
CA ILE A 106 -6.47 -2.80 7.75
C ILE A 106 -6.46 -2.89 9.29
N ASP A 107 -5.34 -3.33 9.85
CA ASP A 107 -5.11 -3.32 11.28
C ASP A 107 -5.17 -1.89 11.84
N GLU A 108 -5.80 -1.71 13.01
CA GLU A 108 -6.07 -0.39 13.59
C GLU A 108 -4.80 0.41 13.91
N ALA A 109 -3.76 -0.26 14.44
CA ALA A 109 -2.48 0.40 14.74
C ALA A 109 -1.80 0.85 13.44
N THR A 110 -1.81 -0.01 12.42
CA THR A 110 -1.27 0.29 11.08
C THR A 110 -2.02 1.46 10.43
N TRP A 111 -3.36 1.49 10.53
CA TRP A 111 -4.17 2.59 9.98
C TRP A 111 -3.91 3.91 10.69
N THR A 112 -3.82 3.87 12.01
CA THR A 112 -3.50 5.05 12.82
C THR A 112 -2.12 5.62 12.46
N ALA A 113 -1.13 4.75 12.29
CA ALA A 113 0.20 5.16 11.84
C ALA A 113 0.17 5.72 10.41
N ALA A 114 -0.65 5.15 9.51
CA ALA A 114 -0.81 5.68 8.16
C ALA A 114 -1.34 7.11 8.17
N LYS A 115 -2.35 7.41 8.98
CA LYS A 115 -2.87 8.78 9.15
C LYS A 115 -1.80 9.75 9.65
N ARG A 116 -0.99 9.35 10.63
CA ARG A 116 0.11 10.20 11.14
C ARG A 116 1.20 10.51 10.11
N ASN A 117 1.47 9.56 9.22
CA ASN A 117 2.53 9.68 8.21
C ASN A 117 2.03 10.12 6.82
N ALA A 118 0.73 10.32 6.65
CA ALA A 118 0.08 10.65 5.38
C ALA A 118 0.65 11.93 4.72
N SER A 119 0.90 12.98 5.51
CA SER A 119 1.46 14.24 5.00
C SER A 119 2.84 14.12 4.37
N LYS A 120 3.62 13.08 4.74
CA LYS A 120 4.94 12.81 4.13
C LYS A 120 4.86 12.34 2.69
N LEU A 121 3.68 12.03 2.18
CA LEU A 121 3.48 11.77 0.76
C LEU A 121 3.89 12.97 -0.11
N ASN A 122 3.84 14.20 0.42
CA ASN A 122 4.31 15.38 -0.29
C ASN A 122 5.81 15.34 -0.62
N ASP A 123 6.60 14.60 0.17
CA ASP A 123 8.06 14.45 -0.03
C ASP A 123 8.38 13.42 -1.12
N ILE A 124 7.40 12.62 -1.55
CA ILE A 124 7.56 11.61 -2.59
C ILE A 124 7.43 12.25 -3.97
N VAL A 125 8.31 11.89 -4.89
CA VAL A 125 8.24 12.41 -6.28
C VAL A 125 6.90 12.07 -6.93
N PRO A 126 6.32 13.03 -7.71
CA PRO A 126 4.97 12.89 -8.27
C PRO A 126 4.78 11.62 -9.12
N GLU A 127 5.81 11.18 -9.83
CA GLU A 127 5.77 9.99 -10.69
C GLU A 127 5.46 8.73 -9.88
N ARG A 128 6.12 8.54 -8.72
CA ARG A 128 5.88 7.38 -7.85
C ARG A 128 4.47 7.40 -7.26
N ARG A 129 3.99 8.58 -6.84
CA ARG A 129 2.61 8.75 -6.33
C ARG A 129 1.58 8.43 -7.40
N ARG A 130 1.78 8.94 -8.63
CA ARG A 130 0.91 8.67 -9.78
C ARG A 130 0.88 7.19 -10.12
N GLU A 131 2.03 6.50 -10.15
CA GLU A 131 2.07 5.06 -10.44
C GLU A 131 1.28 4.24 -9.42
N GLU A 132 1.38 4.58 -8.12
CA GLU A 132 0.59 3.89 -7.10
C GLU A 132 -0.91 4.23 -7.22
N LEU A 133 -1.27 5.49 -7.51
CA LEU A 133 -2.67 5.88 -7.72
C LEU A 133 -3.29 5.11 -8.90
N VAL A 134 -2.58 4.98 -10.02
CA VAL A 134 -3.06 4.18 -11.16
C VAL A 134 -3.31 2.73 -10.76
N LYS A 135 -2.40 2.11 -9.99
CA LYS A 135 -2.59 0.74 -9.49
C LYS A 135 -3.78 0.64 -8.54
N ILE A 136 -4.01 1.67 -7.71
CA ILE A 136 -5.17 1.76 -6.82
C ILE A 136 -6.47 1.79 -7.62
N LEU A 137 -6.55 2.59 -8.68
CA LEU A 137 -7.73 2.68 -9.55
C LEU A 137 -8.01 1.38 -10.31
N LEU A 138 -7.01 0.51 -10.45
CA LEU A 138 -7.11 -0.80 -11.11
C LEU A 138 -7.11 -1.97 -10.11
N CYS A 139 -7.38 -1.72 -8.83
CA CYS A 139 -7.24 -2.72 -7.78
C CYS A 139 -8.14 -3.95 -7.96
N ASP A 140 -9.32 -3.80 -8.53
CA ASP A 140 -10.27 -4.89 -8.82
C ASP A 140 -9.85 -5.75 -10.01
N ALA A 141 -9.07 -5.20 -10.94
CA ALA A 141 -8.61 -5.89 -12.13
C ALA A 141 -7.35 -6.74 -11.90
N ARG A 142 -6.58 -6.47 -10.84
CA ARG A 142 -5.28 -7.11 -10.59
C ARG A 142 -5.38 -8.62 -10.38
N TYR A 143 -6.39 -9.06 -9.64
CA TYR A 143 -6.62 -10.47 -9.31
C TYR A 143 -8.04 -10.89 -9.68
N PRO A 144 -8.35 -11.08 -10.97
CA PRO A 144 -9.72 -11.33 -11.45
C PRO A 144 -10.32 -12.63 -10.87
N LYS A 145 -9.47 -13.59 -10.48
CA LYS A 145 -9.93 -14.84 -9.86
C LYS A 145 -10.53 -14.67 -8.46
N LEU A 146 -10.22 -13.57 -7.77
CA LEU A 146 -10.79 -13.27 -6.46
C LEU A 146 -12.21 -12.67 -6.54
N GLY A 147 -12.74 -12.44 -7.74
CA GLY A 147 -14.06 -11.85 -7.94
C GLY A 147 -14.09 -10.32 -7.72
N ARG A 148 -15.23 -9.72 -8.03
CA ARG A 148 -15.52 -8.31 -7.75
C ARG A 148 -16.40 -8.23 -6.52
N GLU A 149 -15.82 -7.85 -5.40
CA GLU A 149 -16.51 -7.62 -4.14
C GLU A 149 -16.41 -6.13 -3.78
N GLU A 150 -17.32 -5.64 -2.93
CA GLU A 150 -17.31 -4.25 -2.47
C GLU A 150 -15.96 -3.89 -1.80
N GLN A 151 -15.38 -4.86 -1.07
CA GLN A 151 -14.08 -4.70 -0.43
C GLN A 151 -12.92 -4.54 -1.42
N ARG A 152 -13.10 -5.01 -2.66
CA ARG A 152 -12.13 -4.95 -3.75
C ARG A 152 -12.58 -3.97 -4.83
N SER A 153 -12.83 -2.73 -4.45
CA SER A 153 -13.33 -1.71 -5.38
C SER A 153 -12.50 -0.44 -5.35
N PRO A 154 -12.34 0.23 -6.50
CA PRO A 154 -11.75 1.56 -6.58
C PRO A 154 -12.48 2.58 -5.69
N VAL A 155 -13.80 2.48 -5.55
CA VAL A 155 -14.60 3.36 -4.68
C VAL A 155 -14.15 3.27 -3.22
N ARG A 156 -13.96 2.04 -2.71
CA ARG A 156 -13.41 1.86 -1.35
C ARG A 156 -12.03 2.47 -1.23
N ALA A 157 -11.18 2.25 -2.23
CA ALA A 157 -9.81 2.77 -2.22
C ALA A 157 -9.79 4.31 -2.19
N LEU A 158 -10.62 4.96 -3.00
CA LEU A 158 -10.72 6.41 -3.04
C LEU A 158 -11.27 6.99 -1.73
N ARG A 159 -12.22 6.31 -1.08
CA ARG A 159 -12.69 6.70 0.27
C ARG A 159 -11.58 6.58 1.33
N LEU A 160 -10.76 5.53 1.30
CA LEU A 160 -9.61 5.40 2.19
C LEU A 160 -8.59 6.51 1.95
N ILE A 161 -8.34 6.91 0.69
CA ILE A 161 -7.50 8.06 0.34
C ILE A 161 -8.10 9.36 0.91
N ASP A 162 -9.42 9.53 0.81
CA ASP A 162 -10.12 10.69 1.37
C ASP A 162 -10.02 10.76 2.90
N GLU A 163 -10.14 9.61 3.59
CA GLU A 163 -9.95 9.50 5.04
C GLU A 163 -8.50 9.79 5.49
N LEU A 164 -7.51 9.55 4.64
CA LEU A 164 -6.10 9.90 4.87
C LEU A 164 -5.82 11.38 4.64
N ASP A 165 -6.74 12.11 4.02
CA ASP A 165 -6.64 13.54 3.67
C ASP A 165 -5.38 13.87 2.86
N VAL A 166 -5.11 13.08 1.80
CA VAL A 166 -3.89 13.18 0.99
C VAL A 166 -4.13 13.68 -0.44
N TRP A 167 -5.30 14.25 -0.72
CA TRP A 167 -5.60 14.74 -2.07
C TRP A 167 -4.65 15.83 -2.54
N ASP A 168 -4.14 16.69 -1.66
CA ASP A 168 -3.14 17.70 -2.01
C ASP A 168 -1.88 17.08 -2.63
N ALA A 169 -1.53 15.89 -2.20
CA ALA A 169 -0.39 15.16 -2.74
C ALA A 169 -0.70 14.41 -4.04
N LEU A 170 -1.96 14.13 -4.35
CA LEU A 170 -2.38 13.26 -5.46
C LEU A 170 -3.12 14.02 -6.56
N VAL A 171 -4.30 14.54 -6.24
CA VAL A 171 -5.22 15.27 -7.14
C VAL A 171 -5.89 16.38 -6.31
N PRO A 172 -5.25 17.55 -6.16
CA PRO A 172 -5.72 18.63 -5.29
C PRO A 172 -7.16 19.09 -5.58
N GLU A 173 -7.58 18.94 -6.84
CA GLU A 173 -8.91 19.32 -7.30
C GLU A 173 -10.03 18.57 -6.57
N PHE A 174 -9.79 17.37 -6.06
CA PHE A 174 -10.78 16.61 -5.30
C PHE A 174 -11.12 17.25 -3.95
N ASN A 175 -10.22 18.04 -3.37
CA ASN A 175 -10.55 18.83 -2.18
C ASN A 175 -11.65 19.87 -2.45
N LEU A 176 -11.70 20.41 -3.67
CA LEU A 176 -12.75 21.36 -4.07
C LEU A 176 -14.11 20.66 -4.28
N ALA A 177 -14.10 19.38 -4.61
CA ALA A 177 -15.30 18.60 -4.83
C ALA A 177 -15.98 18.09 -3.53
N ARG A 178 -15.23 18.11 -2.42
CA ARG A 178 -15.70 17.65 -1.11
C ARG A 178 -16.83 18.54 -0.58
N GLY A 179 -18.00 17.95 -0.30
CA GLY A 179 -19.16 18.67 0.18
C GLY A 179 -19.84 19.59 -0.84
N MET A 180 -19.43 19.55 -2.12
CA MET A 180 -20.09 20.28 -3.18
C MET A 180 -21.38 19.56 -3.56
N GLU A 181 -22.50 20.14 -3.17
CA GLU A 181 -23.84 19.60 -3.46
C GLU A 181 -24.17 19.69 -4.96
N GLN A 182 -24.85 18.67 -5.45
CA GLN A 182 -25.43 18.65 -6.78
C GLN A 182 -26.96 18.83 -6.69
N ARG A 183 -27.61 19.06 -7.83
CA ARG A 183 -29.08 19.16 -7.88
C ARG A 183 -29.71 17.86 -7.40
N ALA A 184 -30.44 17.92 -6.30
CA ALA A 184 -31.02 16.75 -5.61
C ALA A 184 -32.06 15.99 -6.48
N ASP A 185 -32.65 16.66 -7.49
CA ASP A 185 -33.57 16.05 -8.45
C ASP A 185 -32.87 15.19 -9.53
N GLN A 186 -31.55 15.31 -9.68
CA GLN A 186 -30.77 14.61 -10.71
C GLN A 186 -29.65 13.75 -10.14
N HIS A 187 -29.16 14.06 -8.93
CA HIS A 187 -27.98 13.42 -8.35
C HIS A 187 -28.25 12.99 -6.92
N ARG A 188 -27.86 11.75 -6.61
CA ARG A 188 -28.00 11.16 -5.28
C ARG A 188 -26.82 11.46 -4.36
N TYR A 189 -25.66 11.80 -4.91
CA TYR A 189 -24.39 11.95 -4.22
C TYR A 189 -23.85 13.37 -4.44
N ASP A 190 -22.96 13.84 -3.56
CA ASP A 190 -22.15 15.03 -3.80
C ASP A 190 -21.17 14.82 -4.97
N VAL A 191 -20.46 15.86 -5.37
CA VAL A 191 -19.54 15.79 -6.52
C VAL A 191 -18.41 14.79 -6.27
N LEU A 192 -17.86 14.73 -5.06
CA LEU A 192 -16.74 13.86 -4.75
C LEU A 192 -17.14 12.37 -4.79
N GLU A 193 -18.19 11.99 -4.07
CA GLU A 193 -18.67 10.60 -4.06
C GLU A 193 -19.16 10.16 -5.46
N HIS A 194 -19.78 11.08 -6.22
CA HIS A 194 -20.15 10.82 -7.61
C HIS A 194 -18.91 10.51 -8.46
N SER A 195 -17.84 11.29 -8.31
CA SER A 195 -16.57 11.09 -9.01
C SER A 195 -15.92 9.74 -8.66
N PHE A 196 -15.94 9.35 -7.39
CA PHE A 196 -15.44 8.04 -6.96
C PHE A 196 -16.18 6.89 -7.64
N ARG A 197 -17.51 6.98 -7.71
CA ARG A 197 -18.35 5.96 -8.35
C ARG A 197 -18.16 5.92 -9.86
N ALA A 198 -17.94 7.06 -10.49
CA ALA A 198 -17.66 7.11 -11.93
C ALA A 198 -16.32 6.45 -12.30
N CYS A 199 -15.32 6.46 -11.39
CA CYS A 199 -14.05 5.75 -11.58
C CYS A 199 -14.19 4.22 -11.53
N ALA A 200 -15.29 3.68 -11.01
CA ALA A 200 -15.50 2.23 -10.83
C ALA A 200 -16.56 1.65 -11.79
N ALA A 201 -17.14 2.49 -12.65
CA ALA A 201 -18.14 2.09 -13.64
C ALA A 201 -17.47 1.57 -14.92
#